data_7fb45339de7e42841cf2d49953332863
#
_entry.id   7fb45339de7e42841cf2d49953332863
#
_cell.length_a   1.000
_cell.length_b   1.000
_cell.length_c   1.000
_cell.angle_alpha   90.00
_cell.angle_beta   90.00
_cell.angle_gamma   90.00
#
_symmetry.space_group_name_H-M   'P 1'
#
loop_
_entity.id
_entity.type
_entity.pdbx_description
1 polymer ?
#
loop_
_entity_poly.entity_id
_entity_poly.type
_entity_poly.pdbx_seq_one_letter_code
_entity_poly.pdbx_strand_id
1 'polypeptide(L)'
;LFKYRRYAGTNMILYEAAKWGFDHGYDWLHLGGGLGAQEGPLYDFKKTFYKKGEDKLFYVGRKILNQQVYEELVRMRDDLPEGNFFPRYRA
;
A
#
# COMPACT_ATOMS: atom_id res chain seq x y z
N LEU A 1 15.45 15.62 0.23
CA LEU A 1 14.53 14.87 -0.63
C LEU A 1 13.46 15.76 -1.28
N PHE A 2 12.87 16.74 -0.58
CA PHE A 2 11.82 17.62 -1.15
C PHE A 2 12.29 18.45 -2.35
N LYS A 3 13.53 18.91 -2.38
CA LYS A 3 14.08 19.72 -3.48
C LYS A 3 14.14 18.99 -4.82
N TYR A 4 14.09 17.66 -4.83
CA TYR A 4 14.14 16.84 -6.04
C TYR A 4 12.76 16.42 -6.56
N ARG A 5 11.65 16.73 -5.86
CA ARG A 5 10.28 16.40 -6.30
C ARG A 5 9.95 16.96 -7.69
N ARG A 6 10.50 18.13 -8.04
CA ARG A 6 10.30 18.77 -9.35
C ARG A 6 10.75 17.92 -10.53
N TYR A 7 11.62 16.93 -10.31
CA TYR A 7 12.11 16.05 -11.37
C TYR A 7 11.22 14.81 -11.61
N ALA A 8 10.09 14.71 -10.88
CA ALA A 8 9.13 13.62 -11.03
C ALA A 8 9.76 12.21 -11.06
N GLY A 9 10.76 11.96 -10.19
CA GLY A 9 11.52 10.70 -10.17
C GLY A 9 10.66 9.45 -10.02
N THR A 10 9.56 9.52 -9.26
CA THR A 10 8.63 8.39 -9.13
C THR A 10 7.96 8.05 -10.47
N ASN A 11 7.56 9.07 -11.24
CA ASN A 11 6.97 8.86 -12.56
C ASN A 11 7.96 8.19 -13.51
N MET A 12 9.23 8.64 -13.48
CA MET A 12 10.30 8.05 -14.28
C MET A 12 10.54 6.59 -13.91
N ILE A 13 10.61 6.26 -12.62
CA ILE A 13 10.80 4.87 -12.15
C ILE A 13 9.66 3.97 -12.64
N LEU A 14 8.41 4.41 -12.53
CA LEU A 14 7.26 3.62 -12.97
C LEU A 14 7.25 3.44 -14.50
N TYR A 15 7.60 4.48 -15.25
CA TYR A 15 7.72 4.41 -16.70
C TYR A 15 8.82 3.42 -17.13
N GLU A 16 10.02 3.54 -16.56
CA GLU A 16 11.14 2.65 -16.87
C GLU A 16 10.86 1.19 -16.45
N ALA A 17 10.19 0.99 -15.31
CA ALA A 17 9.78 -0.35 -14.88
C ALA A 17 8.76 -0.98 -15.86
N ALA A 18 7.79 -0.20 -16.33
CA ALA A 18 6.82 -0.67 -17.31
C ALA A 18 7.49 -1.01 -18.65
N LYS A 19 8.38 -0.13 -19.12
CA LYS A 19 9.16 -0.35 -20.34
C LYS A 19 10.03 -1.59 -20.23
N TRP A 20 10.78 -1.73 -19.13
CA TRP A 20 11.61 -2.90 -18.88
C TRP A 20 10.77 -4.19 -18.86
N GLY A 21 9.63 -4.18 -18.19
CA GLY A 21 8.73 -5.32 -18.14
C GLY A 21 8.25 -5.71 -19.54
N PHE A 22 7.83 -4.75 -20.35
CA PHE A 22 7.42 -4.97 -21.73
C PHE A 22 8.55 -5.59 -22.57
N ASP A 23 9.75 -5.04 -22.50
CA ASP A 23 10.94 -5.51 -23.25
C ASP A 23 11.35 -6.95 -22.83
N HIS A 24 10.97 -7.39 -21.63
CA HIS A 24 11.26 -8.73 -21.09
C HIS A 24 10.06 -9.69 -21.13
N GLY A 25 8.96 -9.31 -21.81
CA GLY A 25 7.82 -10.19 -22.03
C GLY A 25 6.89 -10.37 -20.83
N TYR A 26 6.89 -9.41 -19.87
CA TYR A 26 5.91 -9.41 -18.78
C TYR A 26 4.62 -8.72 -19.20
N ASP A 27 3.49 -9.33 -18.88
CA ASP A 27 2.17 -8.80 -19.24
C ASP A 27 1.61 -7.82 -18.20
N TRP A 28 2.14 -7.83 -16.98
CA TRP A 28 1.58 -7.08 -15.86
C TRP A 28 2.64 -6.37 -15.02
N LEU A 29 2.36 -5.11 -14.69
CA LEU A 29 3.09 -4.34 -13.68
C LEU A 29 2.15 -4.01 -12.53
N HIS A 30 2.36 -4.62 -11.36
CA HIS A 30 1.54 -4.40 -10.19
C HIS A 30 2.04 -3.19 -9.38
N LEU A 31 1.26 -2.12 -9.34
CA LEU A 31 1.61 -0.87 -8.65
C LEU A 31 1.25 -0.85 -7.15
N GLY A 32 0.68 -1.94 -6.65
CA GLY A 32 0.18 -2.01 -5.27
C GLY A 32 -1.11 -1.19 -5.06
N GLY A 33 -1.67 -1.25 -3.86
CA GLY A 33 -2.86 -0.49 -3.48
C GLY A 33 -2.58 0.94 -3.03
N GLY A 34 -3.63 1.58 -2.52
CA GLY A 34 -3.55 2.83 -1.77
C GLY A 34 -3.16 2.60 -0.30
N LEU A 35 -3.19 3.63 0.52
CA LEU A 35 -3.02 3.55 1.96
C LEU A 35 -4.31 3.03 2.61
N GLY A 36 -4.20 1.98 3.44
CA GLY A 36 -5.33 1.47 4.22
C GLY A 36 -6.46 0.84 3.39
N ALA A 37 -6.20 0.35 2.18
CA ALA A 37 -7.19 -0.25 1.27
C ALA A 37 -8.35 0.70 0.88
N GLN A 38 -8.12 2.02 0.96
CA GLN A 38 -9.07 3.04 0.55
C GLN A 38 -8.60 3.76 -0.71
N GLU A 39 -9.55 4.26 -1.49
CA GLU A 39 -9.29 5.23 -2.53
C GLU A 39 -8.78 6.53 -1.92
N GLY A 40 -7.80 7.15 -2.55
CA GLY A 40 -7.18 8.37 -2.06
C GLY A 40 -6.06 8.85 -2.97
N PRO A 41 -5.34 9.92 -2.61
CA PRO A 41 -4.36 10.55 -3.49
C PRO A 41 -3.30 9.60 -4.08
N LEU A 42 -2.89 8.57 -3.32
CA LEU A 42 -1.94 7.57 -3.80
C LEU A 42 -2.57 6.62 -4.83
N TYR A 43 -3.83 6.23 -4.61
CA TYR A 43 -4.60 5.45 -5.56
C TYR A 43 -4.81 6.24 -6.87
N ASP A 44 -5.29 7.48 -6.75
CA ASP A 44 -5.53 8.38 -7.89
C ASP A 44 -4.25 8.58 -8.72
N PHE A 45 -3.12 8.82 -8.06
CA PHE A 45 -1.82 8.93 -8.69
C PHE A 45 -1.48 7.67 -9.50
N LYS A 46 -1.64 6.49 -8.94
CA LYS A 46 -1.38 5.22 -9.63
C LYS A 46 -2.33 5.00 -10.81
N LYS A 47 -3.60 5.34 -10.64
CA LYS A 47 -4.62 5.22 -11.68
C LYS A 47 -4.34 6.10 -12.91
N THR A 48 -3.56 7.19 -12.75
CA THR A 48 -3.18 8.04 -13.89
C THR A 48 -2.32 7.32 -14.92
N PHE A 49 -1.57 6.27 -14.54
CA PHE A 49 -0.71 5.51 -15.46
C PHE A 49 -1.50 4.58 -16.38
N TYR A 50 -2.64 4.07 -15.91
CA TYR A 50 -3.53 3.26 -16.75
C TYR A 50 -5.00 3.41 -16.35
N LYS A 51 -5.64 4.45 -16.87
CA LYS A 51 -7.04 4.81 -16.55
C LYS A 51 -8.07 3.74 -16.92
N LYS A 52 -7.78 2.93 -17.94
CA LYS A 52 -8.67 1.86 -18.42
C LYS A 52 -8.46 0.53 -17.69
N GLY A 53 -7.43 0.43 -16.85
CA GLY A 53 -7.13 -0.77 -16.10
C GLY A 53 -8.24 -1.12 -15.10
N GLU A 54 -8.59 -2.39 -15.01
CA GLU A 54 -9.45 -2.89 -13.97
C GLU A 54 -8.67 -3.04 -12.67
N ASP A 55 -9.26 -2.60 -11.57
CA ASP A 55 -8.68 -2.80 -10.26
C ASP A 55 -8.90 -4.25 -9.80
N LYS A 56 -7.88 -4.84 -9.22
CA LYS A 56 -7.99 -6.17 -8.63
C LYS A 56 -8.18 -6.06 -7.13
N LEU A 57 -9.11 -6.83 -6.60
CA LEU A 57 -9.36 -6.89 -5.16
C LEU A 57 -8.21 -7.60 -4.46
N PHE A 58 -7.77 -7.02 -3.36
CA PHE A 58 -6.76 -7.58 -2.49
C PHE A 58 -7.39 -7.93 -1.14
N TYR A 59 -7.22 -9.16 -0.70
CA TYR A 59 -7.81 -9.66 0.54
C TYR A 59 -6.73 -9.88 1.59
N VAL A 60 -7.00 -9.43 2.81
CA VAL A 60 -6.13 -9.64 3.97
C VAL A 60 -6.86 -10.50 4.99
N GLY A 61 -6.30 -11.66 5.30
CA GLY A 61 -6.74 -12.48 6.42
C GLY A 61 -6.11 -11.99 7.72
N ARG A 62 -6.89 -11.96 8.79
CA ARG A 62 -6.44 -11.57 10.13
C ARG A 62 -6.87 -12.63 11.14
N LYS A 63 -5.95 -13.09 11.97
CA LYS A 63 -6.24 -14.06 13.03
C LYS A 63 -5.34 -13.82 14.25
N ILE A 64 -5.93 -13.76 15.42
CA ILE A 64 -5.19 -13.77 16.69
C ILE A 64 -4.93 -15.24 17.02
N LEU A 65 -3.67 -15.63 17.11
CA LEU A 65 -3.27 -17.00 17.38
C LEU A 65 -3.21 -17.30 18.89
N ASN A 66 -2.85 -16.31 19.69
CA ASN A 66 -2.85 -16.37 21.15
C ASN A 66 -3.52 -15.13 21.71
N GLN A 67 -4.74 -15.30 22.18
CA GLN A 67 -5.59 -14.21 22.68
C GLN A 67 -4.99 -13.55 23.92
N GLN A 68 -4.46 -14.34 24.85
CA GLN A 68 -3.89 -13.82 26.09
C GLN A 68 -2.69 -12.91 25.84
N VAL A 69 -1.73 -13.38 25.04
CA VAL A 69 -0.55 -12.58 24.67
C VAL A 69 -0.96 -11.34 23.88
N TYR A 70 -1.94 -11.45 22.98
CA TYR A 70 -2.44 -10.30 22.22
C TYR A 70 -2.98 -9.21 23.13
N GLU A 71 -3.81 -9.58 24.12
CA GLU A 71 -4.38 -8.64 25.09
C GLU A 71 -3.33 -8.03 26.01
N GLU A 72 -2.32 -8.78 26.40
CA GLU A 72 -1.18 -8.24 27.15
C GLU A 72 -0.44 -7.16 26.35
N LEU A 73 -0.12 -7.43 25.08
CA LEU A 73 0.54 -6.48 24.20
C LEU A 73 -0.30 -5.21 23.97
N VAL A 74 -1.62 -5.35 23.88
CA VAL A 74 -2.53 -4.19 23.77
C VAL A 74 -2.51 -3.38 25.07
N ARG A 75 -2.53 -4.02 26.24
CA ARG A 75 -2.50 -3.35 27.56
C ARG A 75 -1.19 -2.63 27.85
N MET A 76 -0.08 -3.06 27.22
CA MET A 76 1.22 -2.39 27.35
C MET A 76 1.29 -1.05 26.59
N ARG A 77 0.26 -0.69 25.83
CA ARG A 77 0.17 0.55 25.07
C ARG A 77 -0.89 1.45 25.71
N ASP A 78 -0.43 2.57 26.27
CA ASP A 78 -1.30 3.59 26.91
C ASP A 78 -1.87 4.59 25.90
N ASP A 79 -1.29 4.66 24.70
CA ASP A 79 -1.53 5.68 23.69
C ASP A 79 -2.22 5.13 22.41
N LEU A 80 -3.04 4.09 22.55
CA LEU A 80 -3.68 3.50 21.39
C LEU A 80 -4.74 4.44 20.77
N PRO A 81 -4.59 4.84 19.51
CA PRO A 81 -5.58 5.66 18.82
C PRO A 81 -6.87 4.89 18.63
N GLU A 82 -8.00 5.58 18.54
CA GLU A 82 -9.25 4.97 18.11
C GLU A 82 -9.16 4.45 16.69
N GLY A 83 -9.80 3.31 16.40
CA GLY A 83 -9.84 2.75 15.05
C GLY A 83 -9.71 1.22 15.01
N ASN A 84 -9.76 0.68 13.80
CA ASN A 84 -9.77 -0.75 13.51
C ASN A 84 -8.43 -1.28 13.00
N PHE A 85 -7.33 -0.59 13.31
CA PHE A 85 -6.01 -1.05 12.89
C PHE A 85 -5.68 -2.41 13.52
N PHE A 86 -5.08 -3.29 12.73
CA PHE A 86 -4.68 -4.63 13.18
C PHE A 86 -3.21 -4.90 12.83
N PRO A 87 -2.41 -5.44 13.75
CA PRO A 87 -2.78 -5.75 15.15
C PRO A 87 -2.87 -4.48 16.01
N ARG A 88 -3.80 -4.45 16.96
CA ARG A 88 -4.14 -3.26 17.75
C ARG A 88 -2.93 -2.65 18.49
N TYR A 89 -2.04 -3.48 19.03
CA TYR A 89 -0.83 -3.05 19.72
C TYR A 89 0.22 -2.36 18.82
N ARG A 90 -0.02 -2.29 17.51
CA ARG A 90 0.83 -1.59 16.53
C ARG A 90 0.15 -0.36 15.91
N ALA A 91 -1.03 -0.02 16.40
CA ALA A 91 -1.77 1.13 15.91
C ALA A 91 -1.05 2.45 16.19
#